data_3b583fa00e09ab811ec3f2a840df6cb0
#
_entry.id   3b583fa00e09ab811ec3f2a840df6cb0
#
_cell.length_a   1.000
_cell.length_b   1.000
_cell.length_c   1.000
_cell.angle_alpha   90.00
_cell.angle_beta   90.00
_cell.angle_gamma   90.00
#
_symmetry.space_group_name_H-M   'P 1'
#
loop_
_entity.id
_entity.type
_entity.pdbx_description
1 polymer ?
#
loop_
_entity_poly.entity_id
_entity_poly.type
_entity_poly.pdbx_seq_one_letter_code
_entity_poly.pdbx_strand_id
1 'polypeptide(L)'
;MLNLPVPEAEFINEVLKPSEEQQEMVSAFSERAEEVRASLVNPTVDNMLKITNDGRKCALDQRLLNELLPDAEKSKVNTCVENAFQVWDEGKADRTTQLIFCDLSTPKGDGTFNVYDDVRNKLVARGIPKEEIAFIHEYNTETKKADLFAKVRAGQVRILMGSTPKLGAGTNVQDRLIALHHLDCPWKPSDLEQQEGRILRQGNQNDKVKIFRYVTENTFDAYMWQILENKQKFISQIMTSKSPVRACEDVDDTALSYAEIKHLPQVIRTLKKKWIWMCR
;
A
#
# COMPACT_ATOMS: atom_id res chain seq x y z
N MET A 1 6.14 -21.93 -25.80
CA MET A 1 6.07 -20.62 -25.13
C MET A 1 7.51 -20.13 -24.95
N LEU A 2 7.84 -18.96 -25.51
CA LEU A 2 9.12 -18.32 -25.21
C LEU A 2 9.11 -17.89 -23.76
N ASN A 3 9.92 -18.53 -22.92
CA ASN A 3 10.12 -18.15 -21.52
C ASN A 3 11.04 -16.92 -21.54
N LEU A 4 10.43 -15.72 -21.67
CA LEU A 4 11.19 -14.48 -21.62
C LEU A 4 11.54 -14.17 -20.15
N PRO A 5 12.78 -13.77 -19.84
CA PRO A 5 13.21 -13.56 -18.47
C PRO A 5 12.40 -12.41 -17.83
N VAL A 6 11.88 -12.67 -16.63
CA VAL A 6 11.32 -11.68 -15.71
C VAL A 6 12.17 -11.67 -14.45
N PRO A 7 12.28 -10.54 -13.74
CA PRO A 7 13.09 -10.49 -12.51
C PRO A 7 12.55 -11.44 -11.43
N GLU A 8 13.45 -11.94 -10.59
CA GLU A 8 13.11 -12.64 -9.36
C GLU A 8 12.69 -11.62 -8.30
N ALA A 9 11.54 -11.85 -7.66
CA ALA A 9 11.03 -10.96 -6.62
C ALA A 9 11.51 -11.38 -5.22
N GLU A 10 12.10 -10.46 -4.49
CA GLU A 10 12.32 -10.54 -3.05
C GLU A 10 11.19 -9.76 -2.34
N PHE A 11 10.34 -10.49 -1.60
CA PHE A 11 9.25 -9.88 -0.83
C PHE A 11 9.73 -9.53 0.58
N ILE A 12 9.61 -8.25 0.94
CA ILE A 12 10.03 -7.70 2.23
C ILE A 12 8.80 -7.16 2.95
N ASN A 13 8.42 -7.79 4.06
CA ASN A 13 7.29 -7.37 4.86
C ASN A 13 7.79 -6.55 6.06
N GLU A 14 7.51 -5.25 6.02
CA GLU A 14 7.82 -4.32 7.11
C GLU A 14 6.62 -4.25 8.06
N VAL A 15 6.74 -4.93 9.19
CA VAL A 15 5.68 -5.01 10.21
C VAL A 15 6.01 -4.07 11.35
N LEU A 16 5.17 -3.04 11.53
CA LEU A 16 5.40 -1.92 12.43
C LEU A 16 4.39 -1.91 13.57
N LYS A 17 4.83 -1.47 14.73
CA LYS A 17 3.93 -1.28 15.89
C LYS A 17 3.12 0.00 15.70
N PRO A 18 1.82 -0.01 16.05
CA PRO A 18 1.03 1.22 16.06
C PRO A 18 1.50 2.18 17.15
N SER A 19 1.32 3.48 16.92
CA SER A 19 1.47 4.50 17.98
C SER A 19 0.39 4.35 19.04
N GLU A 20 0.52 5.06 20.17
CA GLU A 20 -0.51 5.09 21.21
C GLU A 20 -1.80 5.69 20.67
N GLU A 21 -1.71 6.77 19.89
CA GLU A 21 -2.85 7.41 19.24
C GLU A 21 -3.57 6.49 18.27
N GLN A 22 -2.82 5.72 17.47
CA GLN A 22 -3.43 4.73 16.56
C GLN A 22 -4.17 3.63 17.33
N GLN A 23 -3.64 3.18 18.49
CA GLN A 23 -4.31 2.18 19.32
C GLN A 23 -5.62 2.72 19.92
N GLU A 24 -5.62 3.95 20.40
CA GLU A 24 -6.82 4.62 20.89
C GLU A 24 -7.89 4.77 19.80
N MET A 25 -7.49 5.20 18.59
CA MET A 25 -8.39 5.30 17.44
C MET A 25 -9.00 3.96 17.06
N VAL A 26 -8.22 2.87 17.05
CA VAL A 26 -8.73 1.51 16.73
C VAL A 26 -9.77 1.08 17.77
N SER A 27 -9.58 1.41 19.05
CA SER A 27 -10.57 1.15 20.11
C SER A 27 -11.86 1.95 19.86
N ALA A 28 -11.74 3.24 19.53
CA ALA A 28 -12.88 4.09 19.21
C ALA A 28 -13.66 3.61 17.96
N PHE A 29 -12.99 3.02 16.97
CA PHE A 29 -13.70 2.44 15.81
C PHE A 29 -14.58 1.24 16.20
N SER A 30 -14.19 0.46 17.19
CA SER A 30 -15.03 -0.64 17.70
C SER A 30 -16.28 -0.11 18.41
N GLU A 31 -16.16 0.96 19.19
CA GLU A 31 -17.30 1.62 19.85
C GLU A 31 -18.25 2.23 18.80
N ARG A 32 -17.74 2.97 17.81
CA ARG A 32 -18.52 3.50 16.68
C ARG A 32 -19.28 2.39 15.94
N ALA A 33 -18.64 1.26 15.70
CA ALA A 33 -19.27 0.12 15.03
C ALA A 33 -20.42 -0.48 15.86
N GLU A 34 -20.33 -0.46 17.19
CA GLU A 34 -21.43 -0.87 18.09
C GLU A 34 -22.61 0.10 18.03
N GLU A 35 -22.35 1.40 18.00
CA GLU A 35 -23.39 2.45 17.88
C GLU A 35 -24.13 2.34 16.53
N VAL A 36 -23.39 2.16 15.42
CA VAL A 36 -23.98 1.95 14.09
C VAL A 36 -24.84 0.70 14.06
N ARG A 37 -24.38 -0.40 14.65
CA ARG A 37 -25.15 -1.65 14.72
C ARG A 37 -26.43 -1.50 15.56
N ALA A 38 -26.34 -0.78 16.66
CA ALA A 38 -27.50 -0.52 17.54
C ALA A 38 -28.47 0.50 16.95
N SER A 39 -28.21 1.02 15.73
CA SER A 39 -28.98 2.10 15.08
C SER A 39 -29.09 3.37 15.92
N LEU A 40 -28.09 3.63 16.74
CA LEU A 40 -28.04 4.81 17.61
C LEU A 40 -27.55 6.06 16.86
N VAL A 41 -26.94 5.88 15.68
CA VAL A 41 -26.40 6.96 14.84
C VAL A 41 -27.06 6.94 13.47
N ASN A 42 -27.35 8.14 12.94
CA ASN A 42 -27.88 8.26 11.59
C ASN A 42 -26.85 7.76 10.56
N PRO A 43 -27.20 6.84 9.62
CA PRO A 43 -26.29 6.30 8.61
C PRO A 43 -25.62 7.36 7.73
N THR A 44 -26.20 8.57 7.61
CA THR A 44 -25.58 9.70 6.90
C THR A 44 -24.45 10.35 7.69
N VAL A 45 -24.45 10.22 9.02
CA VAL A 45 -23.43 10.77 9.90
C VAL A 45 -22.29 9.79 10.07
N ASP A 46 -22.61 8.52 10.40
CA ASP A 46 -21.63 7.43 10.53
C ASP A 46 -22.19 6.10 10.03
N ASN A 47 -21.33 5.27 9.46
CA ASN A 47 -21.68 3.96 8.93
C ASN A 47 -20.43 3.07 8.79
N MET A 48 -20.64 1.77 8.55
CA MET A 48 -19.53 0.79 8.46
C MET A 48 -18.50 1.14 7.38
N LEU A 49 -18.93 1.70 6.24
CA LEU A 49 -18.02 2.12 5.17
C LEU A 49 -17.11 3.27 5.62
N LYS A 50 -17.69 4.27 6.33
CA LYS A 50 -16.91 5.39 6.86
C LYS A 50 -15.91 4.91 7.91
N ILE A 51 -16.34 4.06 8.85
CA ILE A 51 -15.46 3.49 9.88
C ILE A 51 -14.32 2.69 9.23
N THR A 52 -14.60 1.88 8.22
CA THR A 52 -13.58 1.11 7.49
C THR A 52 -12.58 2.05 6.80
N ASN A 53 -13.05 3.11 6.15
CA ASN A 53 -12.19 4.09 5.49
C ASN A 53 -11.32 4.85 6.50
N ASP A 54 -11.90 5.26 7.63
CA ASP A 54 -11.17 5.93 8.71
C ASP A 54 -10.12 4.98 9.33
N GLY A 55 -10.46 3.70 9.52
CA GLY A 55 -9.55 2.69 10.01
C GLY A 55 -8.35 2.44 9.08
N ARG A 56 -8.58 2.45 7.77
CA ARG A 56 -7.50 2.35 6.76
C ARG A 56 -6.61 3.59 6.76
N LYS A 57 -7.20 4.80 6.87
CA LYS A 57 -6.44 6.05 6.99
C LYS A 57 -5.59 6.07 8.26
N CYS A 58 -6.18 5.68 9.40
CA CYS A 58 -5.48 5.54 10.68
C CYS A 58 -4.26 4.60 10.54
N ALA A 59 -4.45 3.46 9.89
CA ALA A 59 -3.39 2.49 9.66
C ALA A 59 -2.29 3.02 8.73
N LEU A 60 -2.62 3.89 7.77
CA LEU A 60 -1.65 4.53 6.89
C LEU A 60 -0.88 5.63 7.63
N ASP A 61 -1.60 6.61 8.15
CA ASP A 61 -1.02 7.70 8.95
C ASP A 61 -2.12 8.37 9.78
N GLN A 62 -1.91 8.48 11.09
CA GLN A 62 -2.86 9.08 12.03
C GLN A 62 -3.23 10.52 11.68
N ARG A 63 -2.31 11.26 11.07
CA ARG A 63 -2.52 12.66 10.64
C ARG A 63 -3.57 12.81 9.54
N LEU A 64 -3.92 11.73 8.83
CA LEU A 64 -5.03 11.72 7.85
C LEU A 64 -6.42 11.85 8.50
N LEU A 65 -6.52 11.57 9.80
CA LEU A 65 -7.74 11.75 10.59
C LEU A 65 -7.71 13.02 11.43
N ASN A 66 -6.53 13.38 11.93
CA ASN A 66 -6.33 14.60 12.71
C ASN A 66 -4.92 15.12 12.46
N GLU A 67 -4.80 16.20 11.69
CA GLU A 67 -3.53 16.82 11.30
C GLU A 67 -2.73 17.39 12.49
N LEU A 68 -3.36 17.56 13.65
CA LEU A 68 -2.70 18.04 14.87
C LEU A 68 -1.90 16.95 15.59
N LEU A 69 -2.08 15.70 15.19
CA LEU A 69 -1.33 14.58 15.79
C LEU A 69 0.14 14.60 15.33
N PRO A 70 1.05 14.12 16.18
CA PRO A 70 2.48 14.08 15.83
C PRO A 70 2.75 13.09 14.68
N ASP A 71 3.85 13.33 13.99
CA ASP A 71 4.43 12.35 13.07
C ASP A 71 5.05 11.21 13.91
N ALA A 72 4.47 10.02 13.82
CA ALA A 72 4.99 8.87 14.54
C ALA A 72 6.33 8.41 13.93
N GLU A 73 7.42 8.50 14.71
CA GLU A 73 8.79 8.23 14.25
C GLU A 73 8.92 6.88 13.55
N LYS A 74 8.30 5.85 14.09
CA LYS A 74 8.31 4.48 13.54
C LYS A 74 7.03 4.15 12.77
N SER A 75 6.50 5.11 12.00
CA SER A 75 5.36 4.88 11.12
C SER A 75 5.77 4.13 9.85
N LYS A 76 4.80 3.49 9.20
CA LYS A 76 5.07 2.85 7.91
C LYS A 76 5.46 3.87 6.82
N VAL A 77 4.99 5.11 6.92
CA VAL A 77 5.40 6.20 6.01
C VAL A 77 6.88 6.51 6.20
N ASN A 78 7.35 6.67 7.45
CA ASN A 78 8.75 6.94 7.74
C ASN A 78 9.67 5.77 7.37
N THR A 79 9.23 4.53 7.60
CA THR A 79 9.96 3.33 7.18
C THR A 79 10.03 3.21 5.65
N CYS A 80 8.96 3.56 4.94
CA CYS A 80 8.98 3.62 3.48
C CYS A 80 9.98 4.68 2.96
N VAL A 81 10.01 5.85 3.58
CA VAL A 81 11.00 6.90 3.26
C VAL A 81 12.42 6.39 3.48
N GLU A 82 12.70 5.67 4.57
CA GLU A 82 14.01 5.08 4.85
C GLU A 82 14.42 4.08 3.77
N ASN A 83 13.57 3.10 3.51
CA ASN A 83 13.83 2.06 2.52
C ASN A 83 13.98 2.66 1.09
N ALA A 84 13.12 3.62 0.73
CA ALA A 84 13.21 4.28 -0.57
C ALA A 84 14.48 5.11 -0.71
N PHE A 85 14.94 5.77 0.36
CA PHE A 85 16.21 6.48 0.37
C PHE A 85 17.39 5.51 0.23
N GLN A 86 17.41 4.41 0.98
CA GLN A 86 18.47 3.41 0.90
C GLN A 86 18.57 2.82 -0.51
N VAL A 87 17.44 2.38 -1.10
CA VAL A 87 17.43 1.84 -2.47
C VAL A 87 17.86 2.89 -3.49
N TRP A 88 17.49 4.16 -3.29
CA TRP A 88 17.93 5.25 -4.15
C TRP A 88 19.44 5.46 -4.05
N ASP A 89 20.01 5.41 -2.84
CA ASP A 89 21.44 5.59 -2.61
C ASP A 89 22.26 4.43 -3.20
N GLU A 90 21.87 3.19 -2.92
CA GLU A 90 22.47 1.97 -3.47
C GLU A 90 22.46 1.97 -5.01
N GLY A 91 21.36 2.43 -5.62
CA GLY A 91 21.17 2.41 -7.08
C GLY A 91 21.69 3.65 -7.81
N LYS A 92 22.55 4.50 -7.22
CA LYS A 92 23.03 5.75 -7.85
C LYS A 92 23.76 5.52 -9.15
N ALA A 93 24.66 4.53 -9.21
CA ALA A 93 25.49 4.25 -10.37
C ALA A 93 24.66 3.88 -11.60
N ASP A 94 23.66 3.02 -11.40
CA ASP A 94 22.80 2.49 -12.45
C ASP A 94 21.54 3.32 -12.67
N ARG A 95 21.35 4.38 -11.86
CA ARG A 95 20.14 5.22 -11.86
C ARG A 95 18.86 4.39 -11.81
N THR A 96 18.83 3.40 -10.92
CA THR A 96 17.67 2.53 -10.72
C THR A 96 16.46 3.34 -10.23
N THR A 97 15.27 2.84 -10.55
CA THR A 97 14.01 3.52 -10.27
C THR A 97 13.12 2.73 -9.33
N GLN A 98 12.17 3.40 -8.70
CA GLN A 98 11.25 2.80 -7.72
C GLN A 98 9.82 3.28 -7.94
N LEU A 99 8.84 2.43 -7.64
CA LEU A 99 7.42 2.79 -7.58
C LEU A 99 6.92 2.75 -6.14
N ILE A 100 6.15 3.77 -5.73
CA ILE A 100 5.44 3.80 -4.45
C ILE A 100 3.94 3.88 -4.75
N PHE A 101 3.19 2.86 -4.36
CA PHE A 101 1.74 2.82 -4.46
C PHE A 101 1.09 3.30 -3.17
N CYS A 102 0.19 4.30 -3.29
CA CYS A 102 -0.65 4.78 -2.20
C CYS A 102 -1.98 5.27 -2.75
N ASP A 103 -3.08 4.60 -2.37
CA ASP A 103 -4.43 4.89 -2.87
C ASP A 103 -5.22 5.83 -1.95
N LEU A 104 -4.93 5.80 -0.64
CA LEU A 104 -5.74 6.45 0.37
C LEU A 104 -5.53 7.95 0.54
N SER A 105 -4.38 8.48 0.14
CA SER A 105 -3.99 9.86 0.42
C SER A 105 -3.49 10.58 -0.83
N THR A 106 -4.27 10.52 -1.90
CA THR A 106 -3.91 11.20 -3.16
C THR A 106 -3.94 12.72 -2.99
N PRO A 107 -2.98 13.46 -3.59
CA PRO A 107 -2.92 14.91 -3.46
C PRO A 107 -4.18 15.59 -4.02
N LYS A 108 -4.79 16.48 -3.25
CA LYS A 108 -5.99 17.23 -3.66
C LYS A 108 -5.67 18.66 -4.11
N GLY A 109 -4.50 19.18 -3.71
CA GLY A 109 -4.09 20.56 -4.01
C GLY A 109 -4.81 21.63 -3.19
N ASP A 110 -5.47 21.24 -2.11
CA ASP A 110 -6.24 22.10 -1.20
C ASP A 110 -5.46 22.54 0.05
N GLY A 111 -4.18 22.15 0.14
CA GLY A 111 -3.32 22.45 1.27
C GLY A 111 -3.51 21.54 2.49
N THR A 112 -4.43 20.59 2.45
CA THR A 112 -4.58 19.59 3.52
C THR A 112 -3.42 18.61 3.52
N PHE A 113 -3.11 18.05 4.70
CA PHE A 113 -2.09 17.04 4.84
C PHE A 113 -2.35 15.85 3.92
N ASN A 114 -1.31 15.44 3.21
CA ASN A 114 -1.33 14.20 2.43
C ASN A 114 0.03 13.50 2.48
N VAL A 115 -0.01 12.18 2.38
CA VAL A 115 1.19 11.33 2.49
C VAL A 115 2.16 11.53 1.31
N TYR A 116 1.67 11.91 0.13
CA TYR A 116 2.51 12.15 -1.03
C TYR A 116 3.49 13.30 -0.80
N ASP A 117 2.99 14.44 -0.35
CA ASP A 117 3.82 15.61 -0.06
C ASP A 117 4.74 15.36 1.14
N ASP A 118 4.26 14.64 2.17
CA ASP A 118 5.06 14.25 3.33
C ASP A 118 6.26 13.37 2.93
N VAL A 119 6.01 12.32 2.13
CA VAL A 119 7.08 11.45 1.60
C VAL A 119 8.06 12.24 0.76
N ARG A 120 7.59 13.09 -0.18
CA ARG A 120 8.47 13.94 -1.02
C ARG A 120 9.35 14.86 -0.15
N ASN A 121 8.74 15.55 0.81
CA ASN A 121 9.47 16.49 1.68
C ASN A 121 10.54 15.77 2.50
N LYS A 122 10.22 14.60 3.06
CA LYS A 122 11.17 13.79 3.83
C LYS A 122 12.31 13.24 2.97
N LEU A 123 12.03 12.80 1.76
CA LEU A 123 13.06 12.32 0.82
C LEU A 123 13.98 13.48 0.36
N VAL A 124 13.42 14.64 0.07
CA VAL A 124 14.20 15.85 -0.27
C VAL A 124 15.06 16.29 0.91
N ALA A 125 14.52 16.27 2.14
CA ALA A 125 15.29 16.59 3.35
C ALA A 125 16.48 15.64 3.58
N ARG A 126 16.41 14.41 3.06
CA ARG A 126 17.52 13.44 3.07
C ARG A 126 18.52 13.62 1.92
N GLY A 127 18.29 14.57 1.01
CA GLY A 127 19.19 14.94 -0.07
C GLY A 127 18.84 14.35 -1.44
N ILE A 128 17.67 13.76 -1.63
CA ILE A 128 17.20 13.37 -2.97
C ILE A 128 16.76 14.64 -3.71
N PRO A 129 17.27 14.90 -4.94
CA PRO A 129 16.82 16.01 -5.75
C PRO A 129 15.31 15.95 -6.01
N LYS A 130 14.61 17.08 -5.84
CA LYS A 130 13.15 17.14 -6.01
C LYS A 130 12.71 16.69 -7.40
N GLU A 131 13.50 16.97 -8.43
CA GLU A 131 13.28 16.59 -9.82
C GLU A 131 13.36 15.08 -10.08
N GLU A 132 13.98 14.32 -9.17
CA GLU A 132 14.04 12.86 -9.24
C GLU A 132 12.79 12.19 -8.63
N ILE A 133 11.88 12.97 -8.00
CA ILE A 133 10.64 12.50 -7.39
C ILE A 133 9.45 13.06 -8.14
N ALA A 134 8.55 12.21 -8.62
CA ALA A 134 7.34 12.64 -9.34
C ALA A 134 6.08 11.95 -8.81
N PHE A 135 4.96 12.65 -8.89
CA PHE A 135 3.63 12.10 -8.65
C PHE A 135 2.87 11.98 -9.97
N ILE A 136 2.32 10.81 -10.27
CA ILE A 136 1.52 10.62 -11.49
C ILE A 136 0.34 11.59 -11.58
N HIS A 137 -0.18 12.04 -10.44
CA HIS A 137 -1.31 12.97 -10.34
C HIS A 137 -1.02 14.37 -10.88
N GLU A 138 0.26 14.76 -11.01
CA GLU A 138 0.69 16.03 -11.59
C GLU A 138 0.67 16.00 -13.14
N TYR A 139 0.47 14.80 -13.74
CA TYR A 139 0.53 14.56 -15.18
C TYR A 139 -0.83 14.13 -15.73
N ASN A 140 -1.69 15.11 -16.05
CA ASN A 140 -3.11 14.87 -16.35
C ASN A 140 -3.41 14.57 -17.84
N THR A 141 -2.42 14.68 -18.75
CA THR A 141 -2.58 14.38 -20.16
C THR A 141 -1.73 13.19 -20.56
N GLU A 142 -2.17 12.45 -21.57
CA GLU A 142 -1.42 11.27 -22.07
C GLU A 142 -0.01 11.65 -22.55
N THR A 143 0.14 12.82 -23.19
CA THR A 143 1.46 13.33 -23.62
C THR A 143 2.39 13.55 -22.42
N LYS A 144 1.90 14.24 -21.36
CA LYS A 144 2.69 14.46 -20.14
C LYS A 144 3.04 13.16 -19.44
N LYS A 145 2.12 12.19 -19.40
CA LYS A 145 2.41 10.86 -18.84
C LYS A 145 3.47 10.13 -19.66
N ALA A 146 3.39 10.17 -20.99
CA ALA A 146 4.38 9.55 -21.85
C ALA A 146 5.79 10.14 -21.62
N ASP A 147 5.89 11.47 -21.48
CA ASP A 147 7.15 12.17 -21.15
C ASP A 147 7.67 11.76 -19.75
N LEU A 148 6.79 11.68 -18.74
CA LEU A 148 7.14 11.21 -17.41
C LEU A 148 7.69 9.78 -17.47
N PHE A 149 7.00 8.86 -18.14
CA PHE A 149 7.44 7.47 -18.26
C PHE A 149 8.78 7.34 -19.00
N ALA A 150 9.02 8.18 -20.02
CA ALA A 150 10.32 8.26 -20.67
C ALA A 150 11.43 8.70 -19.70
N LYS A 151 11.17 9.70 -18.84
CA LYS A 151 12.10 10.17 -17.80
C LYS A 151 12.37 9.09 -16.76
N VAL A 152 11.35 8.31 -16.37
CA VAL A 152 11.53 7.18 -15.45
C VAL A 152 12.41 6.10 -16.08
N ARG A 153 12.11 5.67 -17.32
CA ARG A 153 12.97 4.68 -18.03
C ARG A 153 14.41 5.15 -18.20
N ALA A 154 14.61 6.45 -18.41
CA ALA A 154 15.94 7.04 -18.50
C ALA A 154 16.65 7.20 -17.15
N GLY A 155 15.96 6.92 -16.03
CA GLY A 155 16.49 7.14 -14.68
C GLY A 155 16.63 8.61 -14.28
N GLN A 156 15.95 9.54 -14.98
CA GLN A 156 15.91 10.97 -14.61
C GLN A 156 14.94 11.19 -13.44
N VAL A 157 13.78 10.54 -13.47
CA VAL A 157 12.88 10.41 -12.33
C VAL A 157 13.11 9.04 -11.73
N ARG A 158 13.58 8.99 -10.48
CA ARG A 158 13.99 7.75 -9.83
C ARG A 158 12.95 7.23 -8.84
N ILE A 159 12.06 8.09 -8.35
CA ILE A 159 10.95 7.70 -7.48
C ILE A 159 9.66 8.23 -8.10
N LEU A 160 8.78 7.30 -8.51
CA LEU A 160 7.46 7.62 -9.02
C LEU A 160 6.40 7.13 -8.04
N MET A 161 5.57 8.05 -7.53
CA MET A 161 4.50 7.75 -6.60
C MET A 161 3.14 7.92 -7.28
N GLY A 162 2.22 7.00 -7.01
CA GLY A 162 0.88 7.07 -7.59
C GLY A 162 -0.11 6.08 -7.01
N SER A 163 -1.37 6.26 -7.40
CA SER A 163 -2.45 5.35 -7.04
C SER A 163 -2.61 4.25 -8.08
N THR A 164 -3.19 3.12 -7.66
CA THR A 164 -3.50 1.99 -8.55
C THR A 164 -4.25 2.40 -9.82
N PRO A 165 -5.33 3.21 -9.76
CA PRO A 165 -6.04 3.64 -10.97
C PRO A 165 -5.18 4.47 -11.94
N LYS A 166 -4.20 5.22 -11.43
CA LYS A 166 -3.36 6.12 -12.25
C LYS A 166 -2.12 5.42 -12.81
N LEU A 167 -1.49 4.53 -12.04
CA LEU A 167 -0.31 3.76 -12.43
C LEU A 167 -0.64 2.35 -12.92
N GLY A 168 -1.87 1.87 -12.65
CA GLY A 168 -2.26 0.50 -12.92
C GLY A 168 -2.44 0.18 -14.42
N ALA A 169 -2.88 1.10 -15.27
CA ALA A 169 -3.09 0.86 -16.69
C ALA A 169 -2.08 1.60 -17.57
N GLY A 170 -1.55 0.92 -18.58
CA GLY A 170 -0.70 1.55 -19.63
C GLY A 170 0.69 2.01 -19.18
N THR A 171 1.07 1.83 -17.93
CA THR A 171 2.37 2.27 -17.40
C THR A 171 3.48 1.33 -17.85
N ASN A 172 4.44 1.85 -18.60
CA ASN A 172 5.60 1.13 -19.13
C ASN A 172 6.88 1.79 -18.63
N VAL A 173 7.33 1.41 -17.42
CA VAL A 173 8.47 2.04 -16.70
C VAL A 173 9.46 1.03 -16.12
N GLN A 174 9.35 -0.26 -16.52
CA GLN A 174 10.05 -1.36 -15.89
C GLN A 174 11.57 -1.37 -16.11
N ASP A 175 12.10 -0.70 -17.10
CA ASP A 175 13.48 -0.88 -17.59
C ASP A 175 14.53 -0.86 -16.48
N ARG A 176 14.46 0.11 -15.56
CA ARG A 176 15.38 0.29 -14.43
C ARG A 176 14.72 0.07 -13.06
N LEU A 177 13.52 -0.51 -13.03
CA LEU A 177 12.71 -0.62 -11.82
C LEU A 177 13.28 -1.70 -10.91
N ILE A 178 13.84 -1.29 -9.76
CA ILE A 178 14.50 -2.18 -8.79
C ILE A 178 13.65 -2.44 -7.56
N ALA A 179 12.76 -1.51 -7.19
CA ALA A 179 11.90 -1.67 -6.02
C ALA A 179 10.48 -1.17 -6.25
N LEU A 180 9.54 -1.80 -5.57
CA LEU A 180 8.13 -1.43 -5.50
C LEU A 180 7.70 -1.42 -4.03
N HIS A 181 6.96 -0.38 -3.63
CA HIS A 181 6.50 -0.18 -2.28
C HIS A 181 4.98 -0.13 -2.24
N HIS A 182 4.35 -1.05 -1.50
CA HIS A 182 2.92 -1.01 -1.18
C HIS A 182 2.73 -0.30 0.15
N LEU A 183 2.42 0.99 0.11
CA LEU A 183 2.26 1.80 1.32
C LEU A 183 0.91 1.59 1.98
N ASP A 184 -0.12 1.27 1.19
CA ASP A 184 -1.42 0.80 1.67
C ASP A 184 -1.83 -0.52 0.98
N CYS A 185 -2.74 -1.25 1.62
CA CYS A 185 -3.25 -2.51 1.12
C CYS A 185 -4.35 -2.26 0.07
N PRO A 186 -4.26 -2.79 -1.15
CA PRO A 186 -5.34 -2.70 -2.11
C PRO A 186 -6.53 -3.57 -1.69
N TRP A 187 -7.72 -3.28 -2.23
CA TRP A 187 -8.94 -4.03 -1.92
C TRP A 187 -9.02 -5.39 -2.61
N LYS A 188 -8.46 -5.50 -3.80
CA LYS A 188 -8.62 -6.66 -4.67
C LYS A 188 -7.28 -7.33 -4.98
N PRO A 189 -7.25 -8.68 -5.03
CA PRO A 189 -6.07 -9.40 -5.50
C PRO A 189 -5.60 -8.96 -6.89
N SER A 190 -6.54 -8.64 -7.80
CA SER A 190 -6.23 -8.15 -9.14
C SER A 190 -5.47 -6.83 -9.14
N ASP A 191 -5.75 -5.95 -8.18
CA ASP A 191 -5.04 -4.67 -8.05
C ASP A 191 -3.61 -4.91 -7.59
N LEU A 192 -3.40 -5.85 -6.64
CA LEU A 192 -2.07 -6.24 -6.18
C LEU A 192 -1.26 -6.86 -7.33
N GLU A 193 -1.85 -7.81 -8.07
CA GLU A 193 -1.22 -8.40 -9.25
C GLU A 193 -0.89 -7.36 -10.33
N GLN A 194 -1.77 -6.39 -10.51
CA GLN A 194 -1.55 -5.29 -11.45
C GLN A 194 -0.39 -4.38 -11.02
N GLN A 195 -0.29 -4.06 -9.72
CA GLN A 195 0.82 -3.28 -9.17
C GLN A 195 2.14 -4.06 -9.30
N GLU A 196 2.20 -5.30 -8.85
CA GLU A 196 3.39 -6.15 -8.91
C GLU A 196 3.80 -6.47 -10.36
N GLY A 197 2.84 -6.61 -11.27
CA GLY A 197 3.09 -6.78 -12.71
C GLY A 197 3.74 -5.57 -13.39
N ARG A 198 3.96 -4.44 -12.69
CA ARG A 198 4.76 -3.31 -13.22
C ARG A 198 6.25 -3.57 -13.09
N ILE A 199 6.67 -4.26 -12.04
CA ILE A 199 8.07 -4.57 -11.79
C ILE A 199 8.43 -5.99 -12.29
N LEU A 200 7.54 -6.96 -12.11
CA LEU A 200 7.69 -8.34 -12.57
C LEU A 200 7.32 -8.46 -14.05
N ARG A 201 8.08 -7.79 -14.89
CA ARG A 201 7.76 -7.67 -16.31
C ARG A 201 9.02 -7.85 -17.16
N GLN A 202 8.79 -8.40 -18.34
CA GLN A 202 9.82 -8.48 -19.39
C GLN A 202 10.36 -7.10 -19.75
N GLY A 203 11.67 -7.01 -20.01
CA GLY A 203 12.37 -5.76 -20.30
C GLY A 203 12.87 -5.02 -19.08
N ASN A 204 12.63 -5.52 -17.88
CA ASN A 204 13.35 -5.06 -16.71
C ASN A 204 14.82 -5.52 -16.78
N GLN A 205 15.75 -4.61 -16.62
CA GLN A 205 17.20 -4.86 -16.72
C GLN A 205 17.80 -5.47 -15.44
N ASN A 206 17.02 -5.51 -14.35
CA ASN A 206 17.46 -6.09 -13.08
C ASN A 206 17.06 -7.56 -13.00
N ASP A 207 17.99 -8.43 -12.59
CA ASP A 207 17.73 -9.86 -12.38
C ASP A 207 16.89 -10.11 -11.12
N LYS A 208 17.06 -9.25 -10.09
CA LYS A 208 16.34 -9.30 -8.83
C LYS A 208 15.74 -7.96 -8.50
N VAL A 209 14.55 -7.98 -7.90
CA VAL A 209 13.81 -6.78 -7.50
C VAL A 209 13.23 -6.93 -6.11
N LYS A 210 13.09 -5.83 -5.39
CA LYS A 210 12.54 -5.80 -4.02
C LYS A 210 11.08 -5.34 -4.06
N ILE A 211 10.19 -6.05 -3.37
CA ILE A 211 8.78 -5.67 -3.21
C ILE A 211 8.51 -5.50 -1.71
N PHE A 212 8.35 -4.25 -1.29
CA PHE A 212 8.10 -3.90 0.10
C PHE A 212 6.60 -3.81 0.37
N ARG A 213 6.15 -4.43 1.46
CA ARG A 213 4.79 -4.33 1.99
C ARG A 213 4.86 -3.78 3.40
N TYR A 214 4.23 -2.62 3.64
CA TYR A 214 4.22 -1.96 4.93
C TYR A 214 2.92 -2.24 5.66
N VAL A 215 3.01 -2.75 6.88
CA VAL A 215 1.87 -3.20 7.67
C VAL A 215 1.97 -2.64 9.07
N THR A 216 0.95 -1.88 9.52
CA THR A 216 0.85 -1.49 10.91
C THR A 216 0.10 -2.58 11.68
N GLU A 217 0.80 -3.23 12.64
CA GLU A 217 0.20 -4.26 13.49
C GLU A 217 -1.02 -3.74 14.24
N ASN A 218 -1.95 -4.64 14.58
CA ASN A 218 -3.11 -4.33 15.40
C ASN A 218 -4.00 -3.22 14.83
N THR A 219 -3.99 -3.03 13.51
CA THR A 219 -4.83 -2.09 12.79
C THR A 219 -5.56 -2.78 11.63
N PHE A 220 -6.36 -2.02 10.90
CA PHE A 220 -7.04 -2.47 9.69
C PHE A 220 -6.08 -3.02 8.62
N ASP A 221 -4.82 -2.55 8.57
CA ASP A 221 -3.84 -3.05 7.61
C ASP A 221 -3.60 -4.55 7.73
N ALA A 222 -3.28 -5.02 8.94
CA ALA A 222 -2.97 -6.43 9.18
C ALA A 222 -4.14 -7.33 8.77
N TYR A 223 -5.36 -6.88 9.03
CA TYR A 223 -6.58 -7.60 8.66
C TYR A 223 -6.81 -7.59 7.15
N MET A 224 -6.65 -6.45 6.50
CA MET A 224 -6.83 -6.31 5.05
C MET A 224 -5.83 -7.17 4.26
N TRP A 225 -4.55 -7.17 4.65
CA TRP A 225 -3.54 -8.01 4.02
C TRP A 225 -3.86 -9.50 4.17
N GLN A 226 -4.40 -9.93 5.32
CA GLN A 226 -4.82 -11.31 5.52
C GLN A 226 -6.00 -11.70 4.62
N ILE A 227 -7.02 -10.84 4.52
CA ILE A 227 -8.17 -11.08 3.62
C ILE A 227 -7.66 -11.22 2.19
N LEU A 228 -6.80 -10.31 1.76
CA LEU A 228 -6.25 -10.31 0.41
C LEU A 228 -5.49 -11.61 0.11
N GLU A 229 -4.65 -12.06 1.04
CA GLU A 229 -3.92 -13.32 0.92
C GLU A 229 -4.86 -14.54 0.86
N ASN A 230 -5.89 -14.57 1.68
CA ASN A 230 -6.89 -15.64 1.64
C ASN A 230 -7.66 -15.66 0.31
N LYS A 231 -8.05 -14.49 -0.21
CA LYS A 231 -8.67 -14.36 -1.55
C LYS A 231 -7.73 -14.87 -2.65
N GLN A 232 -6.45 -14.49 -2.64
CA GLN A 232 -5.47 -14.97 -3.62
C GLN A 232 -5.29 -16.50 -3.57
N LYS A 233 -5.18 -17.08 -2.37
CA LYS A 233 -5.10 -18.53 -2.20
C LYS A 233 -6.32 -19.24 -2.77
N PHE A 234 -7.52 -18.74 -2.50
CA PHE A 234 -8.76 -19.29 -3.00
C PHE A 234 -8.84 -19.25 -4.54
N ILE A 235 -8.53 -18.09 -5.14
CA ILE A 235 -8.49 -17.93 -6.61
C ILE A 235 -7.49 -18.93 -7.22
N SER A 236 -6.28 -19.03 -6.66
CA SER A 236 -5.26 -19.97 -7.11
C SER A 236 -5.72 -21.42 -7.03
N GLN A 237 -6.43 -21.81 -5.97
CA GLN A 237 -6.98 -23.15 -5.82
C GLN A 237 -8.03 -23.47 -6.89
N ILE A 238 -8.94 -22.55 -7.18
CA ILE A 238 -9.94 -22.70 -8.25
C ILE A 238 -9.27 -22.84 -9.61
N MET A 239 -8.33 -21.93 -9.94
CA MET A 239 -7.66 -21.90 -11.23
C MET A 239 -6.79 -23.13 -11.48
N THR A 240 -6.23 -23.72 -10.43
CA THR A 240 -5.36 -24.93 -10.55
C THR A 240 -6.12 -26.24 -10.36
N SER A 241 -7.43 -26.22 -10.11
CA SER A 241 -8.30 -27.37 -9.87
C SER A 241 -7.81 -28.30 -8.73
N LYS A 242 -7.02 -27.82 -7.79
CA LYS A 242 -6.36 -28.63 -6.77
C LYS A 242 -7.15 -28.79 -5.46
N SER A 243 -8.32 -28.17 -5.31
CA SER A 243 -9.14 -28.34 -4.11
C SER A 243 -10.62 -28.04 -4.35
N PRO A 244 -11.54 -28.85 -3.78
CA PRO A 244 -12.98 -28.65 -3.93
C PRO A 244 -13.57 -27.74 -2.85
N VAL A 245 -12.93 -26.65 -2.48
CA VAL A 245 -13.55 -25.67 -1.58
C VAL A 245 -14.64 -24.93 -2.35
N ARG A 246 -15.91 -25.20 -1.99
CA ARG A 246 -17.10 -24.74 -2.73
C ARG A 246 -17.60 -23.35 -2.35
N ALA A 247 -17.05 -22.72 -1.32
CA ALA A 247 -17.43 -21.37 -0.90
C ALA A 247 -16.26 -20.61 -0.28
N CYS A 248 -16.09 -19.37 -0.68
CA CYS A 248 -15.36 -18.34 0.04
C CYS A 248 -16.41 -17.34 0.52
N GLU A 249 -16.33 -16.90 1.77
CA GLU A 249 -17.13 -15.77 2.21
C GLU A 249 -16.75 -14.56 1.36
N ASP A 250 -17.74 -14.05 0.65
CA ASP A 250 -17.60 -12.84 -0.16
C ASP A 250 -17.59 -11.66 0.81
N VAL A 251 -16.39 -11.24 1.18
CA VAL A 251 -16.22 -10.02 1.98
C VAL A 251 -16.58 -8.86 1.07
N ASP A 252 -17.58 -8.09 1.44
CA ASP A 252 -18.00 -6.90 0.73
C ASP A 252 -16.77 -6.03 0.42
N ASP A 253 -16.50 -5.79 -0.87
CA ASP A 253 -15.28 -5.16 -1.36
C ASP A 253 -15.10 -3.70 -0.91
N THR A 254 -16.04 -3.16 -0.13
CA THR A 254 -16.08 -1.73 0.22
C THR A 254 -16.16 -1.42 1.71
N ALA A 255 -16.60 -2.37 2.52
CA ALA A 255 -16.74 -2.15 3.97
C ALA A 255 -16.51 -3.45 4.76
N LEU A 256 -15.89 -3.33 5.92
CA LEU A 256 -15.79 -4.42 6.88
C LEU A 256 -17.12 -4.57 7.64
N SER A 257 -17.50 -5.81 7.91
CA SER A 257 -18.68 -6.10 8.75
C SER A 257 -18.40 -5.73 10.23
N TYR A 258 -19.46 -5.53 10.99
CA TYR A 258 -19.34 -5.30 12.43
C TYR A 258 -18.55 -6.40 13.15
N ALA A 259 -18.78 -7.67 12.80
CA ALA A 259 -18.07 -8.80 13.41
C ALA A 259 -16.56 -8.72 13.15
N GLU A 260 -16.17 -8.33 11.95
CA GLU A 260 -14.77 -8.17 11.56
C GLU A 260 -14.11 -7.02 12.33
N ILE A 261 -14.76 -5.87 12.47
CA ILE A 261 -14.25 -4.74 13.24
C ILE A 261 -14.13 -5.07 14.73
N LYS A 262 -15.15 -5.70 15.30
CA LYS A 262 -15.15 -6.10 16.73
C LYS A 262 -14.06 -7.10 17.08
N HIS A 263 -13.75 -8.01 16.17
CA HIS A 263 -12.75 -9.06 16.39
C HIS A 263 -11.34 -8.66 15.93
N LEU A 264 -11.15 -7.47 15.34
CA LEU A 264 -9.83 -6.96 14.96
C LEU A 264 -8.77 -7.19 16.06
N PRO A 265 -8.98 -6.84 17.35
CA PRO A 265 -7.99 -7.07 18.40
C PRO A 265 -7.71 -8.55 18.70
N GLN A 266 -8.68 -9.45 18.48
CA GLN A 266 -8.57 -10.88 18.77
C GLN A 266 -7.98 -11.68 17.61
N VAL A 267 -8.39 -11.38 16.39
CA VAL A 267 -7.86 -11.99 15.15
C VAL A 267 -6.36 -11.72 15.05
N ILE A 268 -5.93 -10.56 15.44
CA ILE A 268 -4.53 -10.13 15.42
C ILE A 268 -3.66 -10.92 16.41
N ARG A 269 -4.18 -11.34 17.59
CA ARG A 269 -3.45 -12.22 18.51
C ARG A 269 -3.19 -13.61 17.92
N THR A 270 -4.09 -14.10 17.09
CA THR A 270 -3.95 -15.39 16.40
C THR A 270 -2.98 -15.28 15.22
N LEU A 271 -2.92 -14.12 14.56
CA LEU A 271 -2.02 -13.84 13.44
C LEU A 271 -0.56 -13.74 13.85
N LYS A 272 -0.23 -13.16 15.00
CA LYS A 272 1.15 -13.16 15.52
C LYS A 272 1.78 -14.55 15.53
N LYS A 273 1.00 -15.61 15.78
CA LYS A 273 1.50 -16.99 15.76
C LYS A 273 1.73 -17.52 14.35
N LYS A 274 0.95 -17.10 13.35
CA LYS A 274 1.08 -17.58 11.95
C LYS A 274 2.15 -16.82 11.16
N TRP A 275 2.27 -15.52 11.34
CA TRP A 275 3.26 -14.70 10.62
C TRP A 275 4.71 -15.02 11.02
N ILE A 276 4.97 -15.31 12.30
CA ILE A 276 6.29 -15.76 12.78
C ILE A 276 6.72 -17.10 12.14
N TRP A 277 5.75 -17.93 11.72
CA TRP A 277 6.02 -19.20 11.04
C TRP A 277 6.27 -19.09 9.54
N MET A 278 5.79 -18.02 8.90
CA MET A 278 5.95 -17.80 7.45
C MET A 278 7.21 -16.97 7.10
N CYS A 279 7.85 -16.34 8.08
CA CYS A 279 9.12 -15.60 7.92
C CYS A 279 10.35 -16.46 8.29
N ARG A 280 10.19 -17.76 8.42
CA ARG A 280 11.26 -18.77 8.50
C ARG A 280 11.16 -19.71 7.29
#